data_ee7dff675307f942706748997ba68e62
#
_entry.id   ee7dff675307f942706748997ba68e62
#
_cell.length_a   1.000
_cell.length_b   1.000
_cell.length_c   1.000
_cell.angle_alpha   90.00
_cell.angle_beta   90.00
_cell.angle_gamma   90.00
#
_symmetry.space_group_name_H-M   'P 1'
#
loop_
_entity.id
_entity.type
_entity.pdbx_description
1 polymer ?
#
loop_
_entity_poly.entity_id
_entity_poly.type
_entity_poly.pdbx_seq_one_letter_code
_entity_poly.pdbx_strand_id
1 'polypeptide(L)'
;AEREMEAQVLDSMDIEKERGITIKAQTAALQYKAQDGQVYNLNLIDTPGHVDFSYEVSRSLSACEGALLVVDASQGVEAQTVANCYTALELGVEVLPVLNKMDLPNADPENARAEVEDVIGIDASDAIPCSAKTGMGIDEILEMIVAKVPAPRGKPDAPLRAMIIDSWFDSYVGVVMLVRVVDGRLAKNERIKMMATGACYEAGTLGVFTPANEPRESLEAGEVGYIIAGIKELKAAKVGDTITLEKKLPNNLGPAEEALPGFKEIQPQVFAGLYPTEANQYDALRDALEKLQLNDASLQYEPEVSQALGFGFRCGFLGLLHMEIVQERLEREFDQDLITTAPSVVYEVVKGDGEVIMVENPSKMPEQGRI
;
A
#
# COMPACT_ATOMS: atom_id res chain seq x y z
N ALA A 1 5.11 -27.73 11.35
CA ALA A 1 5.39 -26.69 10.35
C ALA A 1 4.62 -26.93 9.04
N GLU A 2 4.81 -28.06 8.33
CA GLU A 2 4.12 -28.32 7.04
C GLU A 2 2.57 -28.48 7.15
N ARG A 3 2.04 -28.83 8.31
CA ARG A 3 0.58 -28.99 8.52
C ARG A 3 -0.14 -27.70 8.87
N GLU A 4 0.57 -26.60 9.03
CA GLU A 4 0.06 -25.28 9.43
C GLU A 4 0.23 -24.22 8.33
N MET A 5 0.78 -24.58 7.15
CA MET A 5 0.87 -23.66 6.03
C MET A 5 -0.49 -23.54 5.34
N GLU A 6 -1.19 -22.45 5.64
CA GLU A 6 -2.34 -22.00 4.86
C GLU A 6 -1.87 -21.21 3.65
N ALA A 7 -2.55 -21.35 2.52
CA ALA A 7 -2.32 -20.49 1.37
C ALA A 7 -2.71 -19.04 1.72
N GLN A 8 -1.96 -18.07 1.21
CA GLN A 8 -2.25 -16.64 1.40
C GLN A 8 -2.35 -16.22 2.89
N VAL A 9 -1.40 -16.68 3.71
CA VAL A 9 -1.37 -16.40 5.17
C VAL A 9 -1.38 -14.91 5.49
N LEU A 10 -0.78 -14.07 4.64
CA LEU A 10 -0.73 -12.62 4.85
C LEU A 10 -2.00 -11.92 4.36
N ASP A 11 -2.73 -12.48 3.40
CA ASP A 11 -3.96 -11.88 2.91
C ASP A 11 -5.05 -11.89 4.00
N SER A 12 -5.44 -10.71 4.45
CA SER A 12 -6.33 -10.54 5.60
C SER A 12 -7.81 -10.46 5.22
N MET A 13 -8.13 -10.08 3.98
CA MET A 13 -9.49 -9.92 3.50
C MET A 13 -10.03 -11.20 2.87
N ASP A 14 -11.30 -11.51 3.13
CA ASP A 14 -11.98 -12.66 2.50
C ASP A 14 -11.98 -12.54 0.98
N ILE A 15 -12.17 -11.34 0.46
CA ILE A 15 -12.16 -11.05 -0.99
C ILE A 15 -10.79 -11.35 -1.63
N GLU A 16 -9.67 -11.15 -0.94
CA GLU A 16 -8.33 -11.51 -1.42
C GLU A 16 -8.22 -13.04 -1.58
N LYS A 17 -8.66 -13.77 -0.57
CA LYS A 17 -8.65 -15.24 -0.57
C LYS A 17 -9.59 -15.84 -1.61
N GLU A 18 -10.78 -15.28 -1.78
CA GLU A 18 -11.76 -15.74 -2.78
C GLU A 18 -11.29 -15.50 -4.21
N ARG A 19 -10.66 -14.34 -4.48
CA ARG A 19 -10.17 -13.97 -5.81
C ARG A 19 -8.76 -14.50 -6.10
N GLY A 20 -8.03 -14.93 -5.08
CA GLY A 20 -6.66 -15.39 -5.21
C GLY A 20 -5.67 -14.29 -5.59
N ILE A 21 -5.94 -13.04 -5.18
CA ILE A 21 -5.11 -11.87 -5.45
C ILE A 21 -4.90 -11.06 -4.18
N THR A 22 -3.71 -10.52 -3.99
CA THR A 22 -3.44 -9.52 -2.95
C THR A 22 -3.96 -8.17 -3.42
N ILE A 23 -4.76 -7.51 -2.59
CA ILE A 23 -5.34 -6.18 -2.85
C ILE A 23 -4.61 -5.14 -2.03
N LYS A 24 -4.33 -5.46 -0.76
CA LYS A 24 -3.73 -4.58 0.22
C LYS A 24 -2.35 -5.09 0.61
N ALA A 25 -1.38 -4.18 0.68
CA ALA A 25 -0.06 -4.55 1.15
C ALA A 25 -0.10 -4.98 2.62
N GLN A 26 0.56 -6.10 2.93
CA GLN A 26 0.63 -6.67 4.27
C GLN A 26 2.09 -6.72 4.75
N THR A 27 2.30 -6.50 6.04
CA THR A 27 3.64 -6.48 6.62
C THR A 27 3.87 -7.66 7.55
N ALA A 28 5.08 -8.21 7.55
CA ALA A 28 5.51 -9.22 8.49
C ALA A 28 6.95 -8.94 8.98
N ALA A 29 7.10 -8.80 10.29
CA ALA A 29 8.40 -8.69 10.94
C ALA A 29 8.95 -10.08 11.24
N LEU A 30 10.15 -10.37 10.76
CA LEU A 30 10.83 -11.64 10.92
C LEU A 30 12.18 -11.46 11.59
N GLN A 31 12.59 -12.47 12.36
CA GLN A 31 13.96 -12.59 12.84
C GLN A 31 14.65 -13.73 12.10
N TYR A 32 15.73 -13.41 11.40
CA TYR A 32 16.51 -14.38 10.64
C TYR A 32 17.92 -14.47 11.18
N LYS A 33 18.34 -15.69 11.56
CA LYS A 33 19.73 -15.96 11.95
C LYS A 33 20.50 -16.37 10.70
N ALA A 34 21.32 -15.46 10.19
CA ALA A 34 22.11 -15.67 8.99
C ALA A 34 23.32 -16.60 9.22
N GLN A 35 23.93 -17.03 8.11
CA GLN A 35 25.11 -17.90 8.13
C GLN A 35 26.34 -17.26 8.79
N ASP A 36 26.40 -15.92 8.83
CA ASP A 36 27.43 -15.15 9.56
C ASP A 36 27.28 -15.24 11.10
N GLY A 37 26.20 -15.88 11.57
CA GLY A 37 25.87 -16.06 12.98
C GLY A 37 25.12 -14.89 13.63
N GLN A 38 24.88 -13.80 12.90
CA GLN A 38 24.12 -12.66 13.39
C GLN A 38 22.60 -12.87 13.20
N VAL A 39 21.82 -12.17 14.01
CA VAL A 39 20.36 -12.14 13.87
C VAL A 39 19.95 -10.82 13.23
N TYR A 40 19.24 -10.92 12.11
CA TYR A 40 18.71 -9.78 11.37
C TYR A 40 17.21 -9.66 11.58
N ASN A 41 16.75 -8.44 11.77
CA ASN A 41 15.32 -8.12 11.74
C ASN A 41 14.95 -7.75 10.29
N LEU A 42 14.12 -8.56 9.66
CA LEU A 42 13.62 -8.35 8.31
C LEU A 42 12.15 -7.93 8.39
N ASN A 43 11.82 -6.80 7.80
CA ASN A 43 10.43 -6.35 7.65
C ASN A 43 10.01 -6.63 6.20
N LEU A 44 9.22 -7.67 6.00
CA LEU A 44 8.67 -8.00 4.70
C LEU A 44 7.38 -7.21 4.46
N ILE A 45 7.20 -6.72 3.27
CA ILE A 45 5.95 -6.12 2.80
C ILE A 45 5.52 -6.90 1.56
N ASP A 46 4.44 -7.65 1.68
CA ASP A 46 3.80 -8.31 0.54
C ASP A 46 2.92 -7.31 -0.19
N THR A 47 3.11 -7.18 -1.51
CA THR A 47 2.47 -6.15 -2.33
C THR A 47 1.56 -6.76 -3.38
N PRO A 48 0.46 -6.06 -3.77
CA PRO A 48 -0.34 -6.47 -4.91
C PRO A 48 0.50 -6.56 -6.19
N GLY A 49 0.15 -7.52 -7.06
CA GLY A 49 0.77 -7.63 -8.39
C GLY A 49 0.06 -6.82 -9.47
N HIS A 50 -1.26 -6.60 -9.35
CA HIS A 50 -2.09 -6.02 -10.40
C HIS A 50 -1.89 -4.50 -10.55
N VAL A 51 -1.91 -4.01 -11.79
CA VAL A 51 -1.65 -2.58 -12.12
C VAL A 51 -2.64 -1.60 -11.50
N ASP A 52 -3.89 -2.02 -11.26
CA ASP A 52 -4.91 -1.19 -10.59
C ASP A 52 -4.53 -0.88 -9.13
N PHE A 53 -3.59 -1.61 -8.56
CA PHE A 53 -3.08 -1.39 -7.19
C PHE A 53 -1.65 -0.82 -7.19
N SER A 54 -1.20 -0.21 -8.29
CA SER A 54 0.13 0.40 -8.42
C SER A 54 0.43 1.44 -7.35
N TYR A 55 -0.60 2.11 -6.80
CA TYR A 55 -0.46 3.02 -5.68
C TYR A 55 0.00 2.30 -4.41
N GLU A 56 -0.59 1.14 -4.09
CA GLU A 56 -0.17 0.31 -2.96
C GLU A 56 1.28 -0.14 -3.12
N VAL A 57 1.66 -0.57 -4.34
CA VAL A 57 3.03 -0.98 -4.67
C VAL A 57 4.01 0.17 -4.48
N SER A 58 3.75 1.33 -5.08
CA SER A 58 4.62 2.51 -4.98
C SER A 58 4.82 2.97 -3.53
N ARG A 59 3.75 2.97 -2.76
CA ARG A 59 3.74 3.36 -1.34
C ARG A 59 4.56 2.39 -0.48
N SER A 60 4.38 1.10 -0.70
CA SER A 60 5.11 0.04 -0.02
C SER A 60 6.60 0.08 -0.34
N LEU A 61 6.95 0.22 -1.61
CA LEU A 61 8.34 0.35 -2.05
C LEU A 61 9.04 1.58 -1.48
N SER A 62 8.31 2.68 -1.27
CA SER A 62 8.87 3.88 -0.61
C SER A 62 9.29 3.65 0.85
N ALA A 63 8.80 2.58 1.46
CA ALA A 63 9.16 2.17 2.82
C ALA A 63 10.26 1.08 2.86
N CYS A 64 10.81 0.69 1.71
CA CYS A 64 11.74 -0.43 1.57
C CYS A 64 13.13 0.02 1.12
N GLU A 65 14.15 -0.73 1.51
CA GLU A 65 15.52 -0.60 1.01
C GLU A 65 15.79 -1.54 -0.18
N GLY A 66 15.05 -2.65 -0.25
CA GLY A 66 15.16 -3.65 -1.31
C GLY A 66 13.81 -4.23 -1.69
N ALA A 67 13.72 -4.80 -2.87
CA ALA A 67 12.55 -5.48 -3.38
C ALA A 67 12.94 -6.81 -4.04
N LEU A 68 12.21 -7.86 -3.71
CA LEU A 68 12.29 -9.12 -4.44
C LEU A 68 11.37 -9.02 -5.67
N LEU A 69 11.94 -9.10 -6.85
CA LEU A 69 11.19 -9.22 -8.10
C LEU A 69 10.87 -10.69 -8.33
N VAL A 70 9.67 -11.10 -7.95
CA VAL A 70 9.23 -12.50 -8.07
C VAL A 70 8.71 -12.76 -9.47
N VAL A 71 9.44 -13.57 -10.23
CA VAL A 71 9.09 -13.97 -11.60
C VAL A 71 8.63 -15.41 -11.60
N ASP A 72 7.51 -15.69 -12.27
CA ASP A 72 7.03 -17.05 -12.50
C ASP A 72 7.90 -17.72 -13.57
N ALA A 73 8.73 -18.68 -13.17
CA ALA A 73 9.63 -19.37 -14.10
C ALA A 73 8.91 -20.20 -15.18
N SER A 74 7.60 -20.41 -15.04
CA SER A 74 6.79 -21.14 -16.03
C SER A 74 6.13 -20.23 -17.07
N GLN A 75 6.00 -18.92 -16.76
CA GLN A 75 5.33 -17.94 -17.64
C GLN A 75 6.29 -16.86 -18.14
N GLY A 76 7.42 -16.64 -17.42
CA GLY A 76 8.37 -15.58 -17.73
C GLY A 76 7.95 -14.18 -17.26
N VAL A 77 8.43 -13.17 -17.94
CA VAL A 77 8.19 -11.75 -17.60
C VAL A 77 6.86 -11.29 -18.18
N GLU A 78 5.98 -10.85 -17.31
CA GLU A 78 4.67 -10.28 -17.67
C GLU A 78 4.70 -8.74 -17.59
N ALA A 79 3.72 -8.08 -18.21
CA ALA A 79 3.61 -6.62 -18.20
C ALA A 79 3.59 -6.01 -16.78
N GLN A 80 2.98 -6.70 -15.84
CA GLN A 80 2.92 -6.28 -14.43
C GLN A 80 4.30 -6.36 -13.76
N THR A 81 5.08 -7.38 -14.09
CA THR A 81 6.47 -7.54 -13.62
C THR A 81 7.32 -6.34 -14.04
N VAL A 82 7.21 -5.95 -15.31
CA VAL A 82 7.91 -4.79 -15.87
C VAL A 82 7.52 -3.50 -15.15
N ALA A 83 6.21 -3.23 -15.05
CA ALA A 83 5.69 -2.00 -14.44
C ALA A 83 6.12 -1.85 -12.97
N ASN A 84 6.02 -2.92 -12.18
CA ASN A 84 6.40 -2.91 -10.77
C ASN A 84 7.91 -2.77 -10.59
N CYS A 85 8.72 -3.40 -11.46
CA CYS A 85 10.17 -3.26 -11.43
C CYS A 85 10.60 -1.81 -11.73
N TYR A 86 10.05 -1.17 -12.75
CA TYR A 86 10.35 0.23 -13.04
C TYR A 86 9.94 1.16 -11.90
N THR A 87 8.81 0.92 -11.23
CA THR A 87 8.42 1.67 -10.04
C THR A 87 9.47 1.55 -8.93
N ALA A 88 10.01 0.35 -8.70
CA ALA A 88 11.07 0.14 -7.71
C ALA A 88 12.37 0.88 -8.08
N LEU A 89 12.77 0.80 -9.35
CA LEU A 89 13.98 1.48 -9.85
C LEU A 89 13.87 3.01 -9.77
N GLU A 90 12.71 3.59 -10.10
CA GLU A 90 12.46 5.03 -9.99
C GLU A 90 12.56 5.52 -8.54
N LEU A 91 12.20 4.69 -7.57
CA LEU A 91 12.32 4.99 -6.15
C LEU A 91 13.73 4.73 -5.58
N GLY A 92 14.64 4.20 -6.39
CA GLY A 92 16.01 3.88 -5.99
C GLY A 92 16.11 2.70 -5.04
N VAL A 93 15.15 1.78 -5.10
CA VAL A 93 15.12 0.54 -4.32
C VAL A 93 15.99 -0.51 -5.00
N GLU A 94 16.79 -1.26 -4.22
CA GLU A 94 17.58 -2.38 -4.73
C GLU A 94 16.65 -3.51 -5.19
N VAL A 95 16.75 -3.94 -6.44
CA VAL A 95 15.86 -4.96 -7.01
C VAL A 95 16.62 -6.28 -7.16
N LEU A 96 16.11 -7.32 -6.51
CA LEU A 96 16.67 -8.66 -6.51
C LEU A 96 15.71 -9.64 -7.21
N PRO A 97 15.99 -10.10 -8.45
CA PRO A 97 15.13 -11.05 -9.13
C PRO A 97 15.22 -12.44 -8.50
N VAL A 98 14.05 -13.10 -8.36
CA VAL A 98 13.92 -14.48 -7.95
C VAL A 98 12.97 -15.22 -8.89
N LEU A 99 13.27 -16.48 -9.21
CA LEU A 99 12.53 -17.28 -10.17
C LEU A 99 11.70 -18.32 -9.41
N ASN A 100 10.43 -18.03 -9.23
CA ASN A 100 9.51 -18.85 -8.45
C ASN A 100 8.81 -19.93 -9.29
N LYS A 101 8.14 -20.83 -8.60
CA LYS A 101 7.38 -21.97 -9.16
C LYS A 101 8.24 -23.01 -9.86
N MET A 102 9.46 -23.22 -9.36
CA MET A 102 10.36 -24.27 -9.87
C MET A 102 9.85 -25.70 -9.68
N ASP A 103 8.79 -25.87 -8.90
CA ASP A 103 8.07 -27.14 -8.74
C ASP A 103 7.18 -27.50 -9.93
N LEU A 104 6.96 -26.58 -10.86
CA LEU A 104 6.14 -26.82 -12.05
C LEU A 104 6.98 -27.48 -13.16
N PRO A 105 6.39 -28.45 -13.91
CA PRO A 105 7.14 -29.19 -14.92
C PRO A 105 7.56 -28.37 -16.14
N ASN A 106 6.92 -27.23 -16.38
CA ASN A 106 7.22 -26.27 -17.46
C ASN A 106 8.06 -25.08 -16.99
N ALA A 107 8.61 -25.11 -15.78
CA ALA A 107 9.50 -24.05 -15.30
C ALA A 107 10.80 -24.04 -16.10
N ASP A 108 11.15 -22.88 -16.65
CA ASP A 108 12.39 -22.67 -17.43
C ASP A 108 13.15 -21.47 -16.85
N PRO A 109 14.04 -21.69 -15.88
CA PRO A 109 14.77 -20.61 -15.23
C PRO A 109 15.74 -19.87 -16.15
N GLU A 110 16.31 -20.55 -17.15
CA GLU A 110 17.25 -19.90 -18.08
C GLU A 110 16.53 -18.94 -19.02
N ASN A 111 15.37 -19.34 -19.56
CA ASN A 111 14.53 -18.44 -20.34
C ASN A 111 14.02 -17.26 -19.50
N ALA A 112 13.58 -17.52 -18.28
CA ALA A 112 13.10 -16.46 -17.39
C ALA A 112 14.20 -15.44 -17.03
N ARG A 113 15.46 -15.87 -16.82
CA ARG A 113 16.60 -14.97 -16.65
C ARG A 113 16.83 -14.11 -17.89
N ALA A 114 16.88 -14.75 -19.07
CA ALA A 114 17.08 -14.03 -20.32
C ALA A 114 15.98 -12.98 -20.55
N GLU A 115 14.72 -13.30 -20.24
CA GLU A 115 13.62 -12.33 -20.36
C GLU A 115 13.77 -11.17 -19.37
N VAL A 116 14.20 -11.40 -18.12
CA VAL A 116 14.45 -10.31 -17.15
C VAL A 116 15.54 -9.37 -17.66
N GLU A 117 16.62 -9.91 -18.23
CA GLU A 117 17.73 -9.11 -18.79
C GLU A 117 17.32 -8.38 -20.07
N ASP A 118 16.64 -9.06 -21.00
CA ASP A 118 16.31 -8.51 -22.32
C ASP A 118 15.11 -7.54 -22.28
N VAL A 119 14.08 -7.83 -21.46
CA VAL A 119 12.84 -7.05 -21.42
C VAL A 119 12.89 -5.94 -20.38
N ILE A 120 13.43 -6.23 -19.20
CA ILE A 120 13.48 -5.26 -18.08
C ILE A 120 14.81 -4.51 -18.09
N GLY A 121 15.91 -5.16 -18.48
CA GLY A 121 17.24 -4.57 -18.54
C GLY A 121 17.99 -4.55 -17.20
N ILE A 122 17.65 -5.43 -16.27
CA ILE A 122 18.38 -5.62 -15.00
C ILE A 122 19.16 -6.92 -15.04
N ASP A 123 20.29 -6.99 -14.33
CA ASP A 123 21.10 -8.20 -14.20
C ASP A 123 20.32 -9.28 -13.43
N ALA A 124 20.13 -10.44 -14.06
CA ALA A 124 19.49 -11.62 -13.50
C ALA A 124 20.44 -12.81 -13.34
N SER A 125 21.75 -12.61 -13.52
CA SER A 125 22.74 -13.68 -13.42
C SER A 125 22.72 -14.39 -12.06
N ASP A 126 22.47 -13.64 -11.00
CA ASP A 126 22.37 -14.12 -9.61
C ASP A 126 20.92 -14.43 -9.17
N ALA A 127 19.94 -14.41 -10.09
CA ALA A 127 18.56 -14.72 -9.77
C ALA A 127 18.42 -16.14 -9.20
N ILE A 128 17.83 -16.25 -8.02
CA ILE A 128 17.72 -17.52 -7.29
C ILE A 128 16.47 -18.27 -7.75
N PRO A 129 16.61 -19.52 -8.28
CA PRO A 129 15.48 -20.40 -8.52
C PRO A 129 14.87 -20.85 -7.19
N CYS A 130 13.56 -20.71 -7.05
CA CYS A 130 12.87 -21.06 -5.81
C CYS A 130 11.48 -21.68 -6.06
N SER A 131 10.91 -22.23 -5.03
CA SER A 131 9.52 -22.64 -4.97
C SER A 131 8.97 -22.31 -3.59
N ALA A 132 8.12 -21.29 -3.53
CA ALA A 132 7.42 -20.94 -2.30
C ALA A 132 6.56 -22.10 -1.77
N LYS A 133 6.05 -22.95 -2.67
CA LYS A 133 5.24 -24.12 -2.32
C LYS A 133 6.05 -25.22 -1.60
N THR A 134 7.29 -25.48 -2.04
CA THR A 134 8.12 -26.55 -1.50
C THR A 134 9.17 -26.08 -0.50
N GLY A 135 9.40 -24.76 -0.42
CA GLY A 135 10.45 -24.16 0.40
C GLY A 135 11.84 -24.16 -0.25
N MET A 136 11.96 -24.67 -1.49
CA MET A 136 13.23 -24.69 -2.23
C MET A 136 13.73 -23.27 -2.48
N GLY A 137 15.00 -23.00 -2.22
CA GLY A 137 15.68 -21.73 -2.48
C GLY A 137 15.37 -20.61 -1.49
N ILE A 138 14.57 -20.85 -0.45
CA ILE A 138 14.16 -19.80 0.51
C ILE A 138 15.34 -19.36 1.38
N ASP A 139 16.16 -20.28 1.86
CA ASP A 139 17.34 -19.94 2.69
C ASP A 139 18.35 -19.11 1.87
N GLU A 140 18.57 -19.47 0.60
CA GLU A 140 19.42 -18.73 -0.31
C GLU A 140 18.91 -17.31 -0.59
N ILE A 141 17.57 -17.13 -0.71
CA ILE A 141 16.94 -15.80 -0.84
C ILE A 141 17.17 -14.97 0.43
N LEU A 142 16.99 -15.55 1.61
CA LEU A 142 17.21 -14.83 2.87
C LEU A 142 18.69 -14.39 3.02
N GLU A 143 19.64 -15.25 2.67
CA GLU A 143 21.07 -14.90 2.63
C GLU A 143 21.36 -13.82 1.59
N MET A 144 20.73 -13.87 0.42
CA MET A 144 20.86 -12.83 -0.63
C MET A 144 20.33 -11.48 -0.12
N ILE A 145 19.21 -11.46 0.59
CA ILE A 145 18.66 -10.24 1.21
C ILE A 145 19.69 -9.64 2.17
N VAL A 146 20.23 -10.44 3.09
CA VAL A 146 21.24 -10.00 4.06
C VAL A 146 22.49 -9.45 3.37
N ALA A 147 22.92 -10.08 2.26
CA ALA A 147 24.14 -9.72 1.55
C ALA A 147 23.99 -8.48 0.66
N LYS A 148 22.82 -8.28 0.04
CA LYS A 148 22.65 -7.28 -1.04
C LYS A 148 21.75 -6.11 -0.68
N VAL A 149 20.72 -6.30 0.17
CA VAL A 149 19.83 -5.20 0.56
C VAL A 149 20.57 -4.30 1.55
N PRO A 150 20.68 -3.00 1.27
CA PRO A 150 21.34 -2.08 2.20
C PRO A 150 20.55 -1.94 3.51
N ALA A 151 21.27 -1.70 4.61
CA ALA A 151 20.61 -1.38 5.87
C ALA A 151 19.89 -0.02 5.80
N PRO A 152 18.85 0.20 6.63
CA PRO A 152 18.17 1.48 6.73
C PRO A 152 19.14 2.63 6.98
N ARG A 153 18.96 3.75 6.26
CA ARG A 153 19.84 4.93 6.35
C ARG A 153 19.51 5.86 7.51
N GLY A 154 18.47 5.56 8.28
CA GLY A 154 17.97 6.38 9.37
C GLY A 154 18.96 6.51 10.54
N LYS A 155 18.82 7.59 11.30
CA LYS A 155 19.65 7.91 12.46
C LYS A 155 18.87 7.67 13.75
N PRO A 156 19.22 6.63 14.54
CA PRO A 156 18.52 6.34 15.80
C PRO A 156 18.56 7.49 16.81
N ASP A 157 19.62 8.29 16.81
CA ASP A 157 19.83 9.42 17.74
C ASP A 157 19.31 10.77 17.21
N ALA A 158 18.57 10.77 16.09
CA ALA A 158 17.94 11.98 15.55
C ALA A 158 16.52 12.18 16.12
N PRO A 159 15.90 13.36 15.92
CA PRO A 159 14.48 13.58 16.17
C PRO A 159 13.61 12.56 15.46
N LEU A 160 12.55 12.07 16.12
CA LEU A 160 11.62 11.11 15.53
C LEU A 160 11.04 11.65 14.24
N ARG A 161 11.16 10.87 13.17
CA ARG A 161 10.40 10.99 11.92
C ARG A 161 9.88 9.61 11.52
N ALA A 162 8.58 9.42 11.60
CA ALA A 162 7.92 8.21 11.16
C ALA A 162 6.90 8.55 10.08
N MET A 163 6.90 7.82 8.98
CA MET A 163 5.96 8.00 7.86
C MET A 163 4.76 7.09 8.05
N ILE A 164 3.55 7.62 7.93
CA ILE A 164 2.34 6.83 7.86
C ILE A 164 2.26 6.19 6.47
N ILE A 165 2.47 4.88 6.39
CA ILE A 165 2.42 4.13 5.12
C ILE A 165 1.05 3.55 4.85
N ASP A 166 0.25 3.30 5.89
CA ASP A 166 -1.14 2.87 5.79
C ASP A 166 -1.93 3.28 7.04
N SER A 167 -3.26 3.34 6.91
CA SER A 167 -4.17 3.60 8.03
C SER A 167 -5.51 2.92 7.80
N TRP A 168 -6.15 2.47 8.86
CA TRP A 168 -7.51 1.93 8.79
C TRP A 168 -8.27 2.25 10.08
N PHE A 169 -9.57 2.17 9.98
CA PHE A 169 -10.44 2.37 11.11
C PHE A 169 -10.86 1.04 11.73
N ASP A 170 -10.60 0.88 13.01
CA ASP A 170 -11.08 -0.22 13.82
C ASP A 170 -12.17 0.28 14.79
N SER A 171 -13.28 -0.44 14.85
CA SER A 171 -14.45 -0.02 15.64
C SER A 171 -14.19 0.02 17.16
N TYR A 172 -13.19 -0.68 17.66
CA TYR A 172 -12.85 -0.77 19.08
C TYR A 172 -11.78 0.21 19.51
N VAL A 173 -10.74 0.38 18.70
CA VAL A 173 -9.55 1.16 19.06
C VAL A 173 -9.42 2.48 18.29
N GLY A 174 -10.29 2.73 17.32
CA GLY A 174 -10.24 3.90 16.44
C GLY A 174 -9.25 3.71 15.30
N VAL A 175 -8.57 4.78 14.88
CA VAL A 175 -7.61 4.71 13.78
C VAL A 175 -6.35 3.97 14.21
N VAL A 176 -5.98 2.98 13.43
CA VAL A 176 -4.69 2.28 13.49
C VAL A 176 -3.82 2.80 12.36
N MET A 177 -2.60 3.21 12.67
CA MET A 177 -1.63 3.70 11.70
C MET A 177 -0.50 2.71 11.56
N LEU A 178 -0.22 2.26 10.35
CA LEU A 178 1.00 1.54 10.00
C LEU A 178 2.08 2.54 9.64
N VAL A 179 3.21 2.49 10.32
CA VAL A 179 4.27 3.47 10.16
C VAL A 179 5.61 2.82 9.86
N ARG A 180 6.44 3.52 9.08
CA ARG A 180 7.87 3.29 8.96
C ARG A 180 8.61 4.34 9.79
N VAL A 181 9.32 3.92 10.82
CA VAL A 181 10.23 4.80 11.55
C VAL A 181 11.47 5.02 10.71
N VAL A 182 11.67 6.25 10.24
CA VAL A 182 12.84 6.62 9.41
C VAL A 182 13.99 7.03 10.30
N ASP A 183 13.76 7.98 11.22
CA ASP A 183 14.75 8.45 12.18
C ASP A 183 14.23 8.40 13.60
N GLY A 184 15.15 8.33 14.56
CA GLY A 184 14.86 8.35 15.97
C GLY A 184 14.19 7.05 16.44
N ARG A 185 13.41 7.17 17.50
CA ARG A 185 12.60 6.08 18.04
C ARG A 185 11.32 6.65 18.62
N LEU A 186 10.30 5.82 18.69
CA LEU A 186 9.04 6.09 19.36
C LEU A 186 8.85 5.07 20.48
N ALA A 187 8.64 5.56 21.72
CA ALA A 187 8.27 4.70 22.84
C ALA A 187 6.77 4.81 23.13
N LYS A 188 6.25 3.76 23.75
CA LYS A 188 4.86 3.71 24.22
C LYS A 188 4.56 4.84 25.20
N ASN A 189 3.35 5.38 25.11
CA ASN A 189 2.84 6.52 25.90
C ASN A 189 3.57 7.86 25.63
N GLU A 190 4.46 7.95 24.64
CA GLU A 190 5.00 9.22 24.20
C GLU A 190 3.93 10.03 23.43
N ARG A 191 4.02 11.35 23.59
CA ARG A 191 3.14 12.26 22.86
C ARG A 191 3.70 12.56 21.49
N ILE A 192 2.91 12.22 20.50
CA ILE A 192 3.24 12.39 19.07
C ILE A 192 2.46 13.56 18.48
N LYS A 193 3.01 14.14 17.41
CA LYS A 193 2.42 15.22 16.62
C LYS A 193 2.38 14.81 15.14
N MET A 194 1.22 14.94 14.53
CA MET A 194 1.03 14.87 13.10
C MET A 194 1.55 16.15 12.45
N MET A 195 2.52 16.08 11.56
CA MET A 195 3.15 17.28 11.03
C MET A 195 2.27 18.05 10.05
N ALA A 196 1.40 17.37 9.29
CA ALA A 196 0.49 18.01 8.35
C ALA A 196 -0.64 18.80 9.04
N THR A 197 -1.22 18.25 10.11
CA THR A 197 -2.37 18.86 10.80
C THR A 197 -1.99 19.60 12.06
N GLY A 198 -0.83 19.29 12.65
CA GLY A 198 -0.42 19.78 13.96
C GLY A 198 -1.13 19.11 15.14
N ALA A 199 -2.03 18.15 14.89
CA ALA A 199 -2.76 17.42 15.92
C ALA A 199 -1.82 16.54 16.75
N CYS A 200 -2.04 16.50 18.06
CA CYS A 200 -1.19 15.77 19.00
C CYS A 200 -1.98 14.69 19.71
N TYR A 201 -1.37 13.52 19.85
CA TYR A 201 -1.97 12.34 20.46
C TYR A 201 -0.95 11.62 21.35
N GLU A 202 -1.42 10.68 22.16
CA GLU A 202 -0.55 9.79 22.93
C GLU A 202 -0.46 8.44 22.21
N ALA A 203 0.75 7.96 21.96
CA ALA A 203 1.01 6.64 21.36
C ALA A 203 0.77 5.52 22.38
N GLY A 204 -0.51 5.22 22.66
CA GLY A 204 -0.91 4.31 23.74
C GLY A 204 -0.54 2.85 23.49
N THR A 205 -0.56 2.41 22.25
CA THR A 205 -0.15 1.05 21.87
C THR A 205 0.75 1.10 20.64
N LEU A 206 1.85 0.37 20.72
CA LEU A 206 2.79 0.13 19.63
C LEU A 206 2.93 -1.37 19.38
N GLY A 207 3.24 -1.78 18.18
CA GLY A 207 3.52 -3.18 17.89
C GLY A 207 3.95 -3.40 16.45
N VAL A 208 4.20 -4.67 16.14
CA VAL A 208 4.53 -5.17 14.81
C VAL A 208 3.60 -6.31 14.43
N PHE A 209 3.54 -6.66 13.16
CA PHE A 209 2.81 -7.83 12.66
C PHE A 209 3.79 -8.99 12.41
N THR A 210 3.50 -10.23 12.92
CA THR A 210 4.40 -11.39 12.85
C THR A 210 3.75 -12.73 12.46
N PRO A 211 2.77 -12.93 11.62
CA PRO A 211 1.74 -12.07 11.04
C PRO A 211 0.69 -11.57 12.05
N ALA A 212 0.57 -12.17 13.22
CA ALA A 212 -0.31 -11.70 14.28
C ALA A 212 0.26 -10.43 14.94
N ASN A 213 -0.63 -9.66 15.59
CA ASN A 213 -0.23 -8.45 16.32
C ASN A 213 0.68 -8.82 17.50
N GLU A 214 1.89 -8.27 17.50
CA GLU A 214 2.85 -8.41 18.61
C GLU A 214 3.11 -7.01 19.22
N PRO A 215 2.63 -6.74 20.45
CA PRO A 215 2.88 -5.46 21.12
C PRO A 215 4.37 -5.24 21.38
N ARG A 216 4.80 -3.96 21.26
CA ARG A 216 6.17 -3.51 21.52
C ARG A 216 6.17 -2.32 22.49
N GLU A 217 7.25 -2.16 23.24
CA GLU A 217 7.45 -0.98 24.09
C GLU A 217 8.03 0.19 23.30
N SER A 218 8.71 -0.06 22.18
CA SER A 218 9.22 0.96 21.27
C SER A 218 9.28 0.46 19.83
N LEU A 219 9.34 1.42 18.90
CA LEU A 219 9.71 1.21 17.50
C LEU A 219 10.96 2.03 17.21
N GLU A 220 11.98 1.38 16.66
CA GLU A 220 13.28 1.97 16.38
C GLU A 220 13.41 2.39 14.90
N ALA A 221 14.39 3.24 14.59
CA ALA A 221 14.71 3.62 13.22
C ALA A 221 14.93 2.38 12.34
N GLY A 222 14.24 2.31 11.21
CA GLY A 222 14.26 1.17 10.29
C GLY A 222 13.10 0.20 10.46
N GLU A 223 12.37 0.23 11.57
CA GLU A 223 11.26 -0.69 11.80
C GLU A 223 9.96 -0.21 11.16
N VAL A 224 9.14 -1.19 10.76
CA VAL A 224 7.75 -1.00 10.37
C VAL A 224 6.86 -1.57 11.47
N GLY A 225 5.94 -0.76 11.97
CA GLY A 225 5.05 -1.17 13.03
C GLY A 225 3.75 -0.38 13.04
N TYR A 226 2.85 -0.72 13.95
CA TYR A 226 1.58 -0.03 14.07
C TYR A 226 1.53 0.85 15.35
N ILE A 227 0.74 1.92 15.25
CA ILE A 227 0.46 2.85 16.36
C ILE A 227 -1.06 2.94 16.54
N ILE A 228 -1.52 2.81 17.78
CA ILE A 228 -2.88 3.12 18.19
C ILE A 228 -2.82 4.28 19.19
N ALA A 229 -3.42 5.39 18.83
CA ALA A 229 -3.35 6.65 19.59
C ALA A 229 -4.75 7.20 19.97
N GLY A 230 -5.78 6.36 19.91
CA GLY A 230 -7.14 6.75 20.22
C GLY A 230 -7.75 7.82 19.31
N ILE A 231 -7.26 7.91 18.08
CA ILE A 231 -7.71 8.88 17.07
C ILE A 231 -9.08 8.48 16.57
N LYS A 232 -10.04 9.40 16.64
CA LYS A 232 -11.40 9.21 16.13
C LYS A 232 -11.67 9.97 14.83
N GLU A 233 -10.89 11.02 14.59
CA GLU A 233 -10.98 11.84 13.38
C GLU A 233 -10.17 11.20 12.25
N LEU A 234 -10.84 10.66 11.23
CA LEU A 234 -10.22 9.95 10.11
C LEU A 234 -9.18 10.81 9.37
N LYS A 235 -9.48 12.10 9.19
CA LYS A 235 -8.60 13.06 8.50
C LYS A 235 -7.30 13.39 9.25
N ALA A 236 -7.20 13.04 10.53
CA ALA A 236 -6.01 13.34 11.34
C ALA A 236 -4.83 12.37 11.08
N ALA A 237 -5.08 11.20 10.49
CA ALA A 237 -4.08 10.16 10.23
C ALA A 237 -3.93 9.89 8.72
N LYS A 238 -3.68 10.94 7.94
CA LYS A 238 -3.53 10.83 6.49
C LYS A 238 -2.27 10.03 6.13
N VAL A 239 -2.43 9.08 5.24
CA VAL A 239 -1.32 8.33 4.64
C VAL A 239 -0.34 9.29 3.94
N GLY A 240 0.96 9.09 4.18
CA GLY A 240 2.03 9.98 3.71
C GLY A 240 2.38 11.13 4.65
N ASP A 241 1.61 11.34 5.75
CA ASP A 241 2.00 12.31 6.77
C ASP A 241 3.18 11.80 7.62
N THR A 242 3.89 12.73 8.21
CA THR A 242 5.01 12.47 9.12
C THR A 242 4.57 12.64 10.56
N ILE A 243 4.89 11.63 11.37
CA ILE A 243 4.76 11.66 12.82
C ILE A 243 6.09 12.07 13.43
N THR A 244 6.05 13.03 14.37
CA THR A 244 7.18 13.41 15.22
C THR A 244 6.77 13.49 16.67
N LEU A 245 7.69 13.79 17.60
CA LEU A 245 7.36 14.02 19.00
C LEU A 245 6.70 15.40 19.18
N GLU A 246 5.75 15.52 20.11
CA GLU A 246 5.13 16.80 20.44
C GLU A 246 6.12 17.76 21.15
N LYS A 247 6.93 17.22 22.02
CA LYS A 247 7.82 17.98 22.90
C LYS A 247 9.22 17.39 22.93
N LYS A 248 10.17 18.23 23.35
CA LYS A 248 11.54 17.83 23.57
C LYS A 248 11.66 16.89 24.76
N LEU A 249 12.33 15.77 24.57
CA LEU A 249 12.65 14.79 25.61
C LEU A 249 13.83 15.25 26.47
N PRO A 250 14.04 14.66 27.68
CA PRO A 250 15.17 14.97 28.55
C PRO A 250 16.56 14.74 27.90
N ASN A 251 16.65 13.81 26.94
CA ASN A 251 17.86 13.52 26.17
C ASN A 251 18.15 14.53 25.05
N ASN A 252 17.47 15.66 25.04
CA ASN A 252 17.59 16.73 24.05
C ASN A 252 16.99 16.42 22.66
N LEU A 253 16.38 15.25 22.44
CA LEU A 253 15.65 14.95 21.20
C LEU A 253 14.31 15.69 21.22
N GLY A 254 14.09 16.56 20.25
CA GLY A 254 12.87 17.35 20.10
C GLY A 254 12.03 16.92 18.92
N PRO A 255 10.97 17.68 18.61
CA PRO A 255 10.25 17.53 17.37
C PRO A 255 11.18 17.71 16.16
N ALA A 256 10.94 16.95 15.09
CA ALA A 256 11.59 17.21 13.82
C ALA A 256 11.07 18.52 13.21
N GLU A 257 11.96 19.26 12.56
CA GLU A 257 11.61 20.54 11.90
C GLU A 257 11.04 20.30 10.51
N GLU A 258 11.51 19.25 9.80
CA GLU A 258 11.13 18.94 8.43
C GLU A 258 10.39 17.60 8.35
N ALA A 259 9.26 17.63 7.65
CA ALA A 259 8.51 16.41 7.33
C ALA A 259 9.25 15.55 6.30
N LEU A 260 8.97 14.26 6.30
CA LEU A 260 9.40 13.36 5.23
C LEU A 260 8.66 13.71 3.93
N PRO A 261 9.24 13.46 2.75
CA PRO A 261 8.51 13.58 1.50
C PRO A 261 7.33 12.61 1.52
N GLY A 262 6.12 13.14 1.29
CA GLY A 262 4.92 12.34 1.20
C GLY A 262 4.83 11.56 -0.11
N PHE A 263 3.72 10.84 -0.29
CA PHE A 263 3.46 10.11 -1.54
C PHE A 263 2.92 11.04 -2.63
N LYS A 264 3.23 10.71 -3.89
CA LYS A 264 2.64 11.39 -5.05
C LYS A 264 1.14 11.09 -5.10
N GLU A 265 0.33 12.11 -5.37
CA GLU A 265 -1.08 11.90 -5.66
C GLU A 265 -1.24 11.22 -7.02
N ILE A 266 -2.01 10.15 -7.04
CA ILE A 266 -2.35 9.45 -8.29
C ILE A 266 -3.75 9.89 -8.71
N GLN A 267 -3.90 10.21 -10.01
CA GLN A 267 -5.18 10.62 -10.56
C GLN A 267 -6.00 9.39 -10.96
N PRO A 268 -7.29 9.37 -10.64
CA PRO A 268 -8.19 8.31 -11.08
C PRO A 268 -8.26 8.23 -12.61
N GLN A 269 -8.47 7.01 -13.12
CA GLN A 269 -8.60 6.73 -14.54
C GLN A 269 -10.04 6.33 -14.91
N VAL A 270 -10.78 5.78 -13.96
CA VAL A 270 -12.16 5.30 -14.15
C VAL A 270 -13.06 5.99 -13.13
N PHE A 271 -14.23 6.40 -13.57
CA PHE A 271 -15.22 7.05 -12.71
C PHE A 271 -16.56 6.34 -12.80
N ALA A 272 -17.24 6.19 -11.68
CA ALA A 272 -18.62 5.69 -11.61
C ALA A 272 -19.39 6.40 -10.49
N GLY A 273 -20.70 6.51 -10.64
CA GLY A 273 -21.59 6.94 -9.58
C GLY A 273 -21.96 5.77 -8.67
N LEU A 274 -21.85 5.97 -7.37
CA LEU A 274 -22.34 5.04 -6.34
C LEU A 274 -23.52 5.67 -5.63
N TYR A 275 -24.65 5.00 -5.66
CA TYR A 275 -25.91 5.48 -5.07
C TYR A 275 -26.45 4.43 -4.11
N PRO A 276 -26.94 4.84 -2.93
CA PRO A 276 -27.62 3.89 -2.05
C PRO A 276 -28.97 3.50 -2.66
N THR A 277 -29.39 2.26 -2.46
CA THR A 277 -30.72 1.78 -2.92
C THR A 277 -31.85 2.51 -2.21
N GLU A 278 -31.64 2.93 -0.96
CA GLU A 278 -32.60 3.71 -0.17
C GLU A 278 -32.01 5.10 0.17
N ALA A 279 -32.80 6.15 -0.07
CA ALA A 279 -32.38 7.56 0.10
C ALA A 279 -31.95 7.90 1.54
N ASN A 280 -32.48 7.21 2.56
CA ASN A 280 -32.08 7.40 3.97
C ASN A 280 -30.70 6.82 4.31
N GLN A 281 -30.08 6.06 3.41
CA GLN A 281 -28.72 5.49 3.57
C GLN A 281 -27.61 6.38 3.04
N TYR A 282 -27.92 7.57 2.52
CA TYR A 282 -26.91 8.48 1.97
C TYR A 282 -25.80 8.84 2.97
N ASP A 283 -26.16 9.17 4.21
CA ASP A 283 -25.20 9.50 5.26
C ASP A 283 -24.36 8.29 5.66
N ALA A 284 -24.95 7.11 5.71
CA ALA A 284 -24.23 5.87 5.99
C ALA A 284 -23.21 5.54 4.88
N LEU A 285 -23.57 5.74 3.61
CA LEU A 285 -22.68 5.59 2.48
C LEU A 285 -21.51 6.59 2.53
N ARG A 286 -21.78 7.86 2.87
CA ARG A 286 -20.73 8.87 3.05
C ARG A 286 -19.72 8.44 4.12
N ASP A 287 -20.21 7.99 5.28
CA ASP A 287 -19.35 7.56 6.39
C ASP A 287 -18.55 6.29 6.03
N ALA A 288 -19.14 5.38 5.25
CA ALA A 288 -18.45 4.20 4.74
C ALA A 288 -17.33 4.59 3.76
N LEU A 289 -17.60 5.48 2.81
CA LEU A 289 -16.60 6.00 1.87
C LEU A 289 -15.45 6.72 2.59
N GLU A 290 -15.75 7.51 3.62
CA GLU A 290 -14.73 8.21 4.42
C GLU A 290 -13.81 7.23 5.16
N LYS A 291 -14.36 6.17 5.74
CA LYS A 291 -13.59 5.10 6.39
C LYS A 291 -12.77 4.28 5.38
N LEU A 292 -13.37 3.97 4.24
CA LEU A 292 -12.68 3.22 3.19
C LEU A 292 -11.53 4.04 2.59
N GLN A 293 -11.71 5.34 2.36
CA GLN A 293 -10.69 6.24 1.84
C GLN A 293 -9.47 6.36 2.78
N LEU A 294 -9.65 6.20 4.09
CA LEU A 294 -8.54 6.15 5.04
C LEU A 294 -7.62 4.97 4.75
N ASN A 295 -8.19 3.82 4.43
CA ASN A 295 -7.45 2.59 4.11
C ASN A 295 -7.02 2.54 2.63
N ASP A 296 -7.81 3.14 1.75
CA ASP A 296 -7.53 3.24 0.31
C ASP A 296 -7.43 4.71 -0.12
N ALA A 297 -6.24 5.27 0.06
CA ALA A 297 -5.99 6.69 -0.23
C ALA A 297 -6.03 7.02 -1.74
N SER A 298 -6.14 6.03 -2.61
CA SER A 298 -6.33 6.22 -4.06
C SER A 298 -7.79 6.47 -4.44
N LEU A 299 -8.75 6.08 -3.58
CA LEU A 299 -10.16 6.35 -3.76
C LEU A 299 -10.46 7.85 -3.62
N GLN A 300 -11.05 8.43 -4.66
CA GLN A 300 -11.56 9.79 -4.63
C GLN A 300 -13.07 9.77 -4.78
N TYR A 301 -13.77 10.66 -4.08
CA TYR A 301 -15.22 10.77 -4.23
C TYR A 301 -15.70 12.20 -3.99
N GLU A 302 -16.74 12.57 -4.68
CA GLU A 302 -17.45 13.84 -4.53
C GLU A 302 -18.98 13.61 -4.52
N PRO A 303 -19.75 14.42 -3.80
CA PRO A 303 -21.21 14.33 -3.87
C PRO A 303 -21.74 14.52 -5.29
N GLU A 304 -22.70 13.68 -5.68
CA GLU A 304 -23.35 13.75 -6.98
C GLU A 304 -24.86 13.59 -6.83
N VAL A 305 -25.63 14.22 -7.72
CA VAL A 305 -27.09 14.09 -7.76
C VAL A 305 -27.52 13.60 -9.13
N SER A 306 -28.20 12.45 -9.15
CA SER A 306 -28.85 11.91 -10.34
C SER A 306 -30.35 12.20 -10.30
N GLN A 307 -30.91 12.61 -11.45
CA GLN A 307 -32.38 12.81 -11.56
C GLN A 307 -33.14 11.48 -11.36
N ALA A 308 -32.54 10.36 -11.72
CA ALA A 308 -33.17 9.04 -11.62
C ALA A 308 -32.90 8.35 -10.28
N LEU A 309 -31.68 8.50 -9.72
CA LEU A 309 -31.20 7.74 -8.56
C LEU A 309 -31.14 8.57 -7.27
N GLY A 310 -31.32 9.88 -7.36
CA GLY A 310 -31.23 10.79 -6.21
C GLY A 310 -29.81 11.16 -5.83
N PHE A 311 -29.54 11.27 -4.53
CA PHE A 311 -28.24 11.66 -3.99
C PHE A 311 -27.31 10.44 -3.89
N GLY A 312 -26.07 10.64 -4.30
CA GLY A 312 -25.01 9.65 -4.27
C GLY A 312 -23.64 10.30 -4.35
N PHE A 313 -22.66 9.54 -4.78
CA PHE A 313 -21.28 9.99 -4.91
C PHE A 313 -20.72 9.57 -6.26
N ARG A 314 -20.03 10.50 -6.92
CA ARG A 314 -19.16 10.19 -8.03
C ARG A 314 -17.81 9.78 -7.48
N CYS A 315 -17.41 8.57 -7.77
CA CYS A 315 -16.16 7.97 -7.29
C CYS A 315 -15.16 7.82 -8.43
N GLY A 316 -13.90 8.07 -8.12
CA GLY A 316 -12.77 7.88 -9.02
C GLY A 316 -11.89 6.71 -8.56
N PHE A 317 -11.49 5.87 -9.50
CA PHE A 317 -10.77 4.62 -9.28
C PHE A 317 -9.53 4.52 -10.19
N LEU A 318 -8.55 3.72 -9.82
CA LEU A 318 -7.35 3.50 -10.63
C LEU A 318 -7.61 2.61 -11.86
N GLY A 319 -8.60 1.72 -11.78
CA GLY A 319 -9.02 0.85 -12.87
C GLY A 319 -10.34 0.15 -12.57
N LEU A 320 -10.76 -0.76 -13.46
CA LEU A 320 -12.03 -1.48 -13.31
C LEU A 320 -12.00 -2.47 -12.15
N LEU A 321 -10.90 -3.18 -11.95
CA LEU A 321 -10.77 -4.11 -10.85
C LEU A 321 -10.79 -3.35 -9.51
N HIS A 322 -10.12 -2.21 -9.42
CA HIS A 322 -10.18 -1.35 -8.23
C HIS A 322 -11.63 -0.92 -7.94
N MET A 323 -12.39 -0.52 -8.95
CA MET A 323 -13.81 -0.14 -8.81
C MET A 323 -14.64 -1.30 -8.25
N GLU A 324 -14.49 -2.52 -8.81
CA GLU A 324 -15.20 -3.72 -8.33
C GLU A 324 -14.86 -4.04 -6.88
N ILE A 325 -13.58 -3.96 -6.51
CA ILE A 325 -13.12 -4.21 -5.15
C ILE A 325 -13.68 -3.19 -4.16
N VAL A 326 -13.65 -1.90 -4.50
CA VAL A 326 -14.22 -0.84 -3.65
C VAL A 326 -15.72 -1.05 -3.43
N GLN A 327 -16.47 -1.37 -4.49
CA GLN A 327 -17.89 -1.68 -4.39
C GLN A 327 -18.12 -2.88 -3.45
N GLU A 328 -17.41 -3.99 -3.67
CA GLU A 328 -17.56 -5.21 -2.88
C GLU A 328 -17.17 -4.99 -1.40
N ARG A 329 -16.16 -4.17 -1.13
CA ARG A 329 -15.79 -3.79 0.24
C ARG A 329 -16.86 -2.93 0.91
N LEU A 330 -17.47 -1.97 0.20
CA LEU A 330 -18.58 -1.18 0.74
C LEU A 330 -19.78 -2.06 1.08
N GLU A 331 -20.08 -3.05 0.25
CA GLU A 331 -21.18 -4.01 0.49
C GLU A 331 -20.88 -4.93 1.68
N ARG A 332 -19.68 -5.54 1.75
CA ARG A 332 -19.34 -6.55 2.75
C ARG A 332 -18.88 -5.98 4.10
N GLU A 333 -18.02 -4.95 4.08
CA GLU A 333 -17.41 -4.41 5.30
C GLU A 333 -18.30 -3.35 5.97
N PHE A 334 -19.13 -2.64 5.17
CA PHE A 334 -19.93 -1.52 5.64
C PHE A 334 -21.44 -1.70 5.47
N ASP A 335 -21.89 -2.90 5.03
CA ASP A 335 -23.31 -3.24 4.85
C ASP A 335 -24.07 -2.22 3.99
N GLN A 336 -23.43 -1.78 2.88
CA GLN A 336 -24.02 -0.84 1.95
C GLN A 336 -24.69 -1.58 0.79
N ASP A 337 -25.95 -1.24 0.50
CA ASP A 337 -26.67 -1.74 -0.67
C ASP A 337 -26.64 -0.67 -1.76
N LEU A 338 -25.92 -0.96 -2.87
CA LEU A 338 -25.49 0.04 -3.84
C LEU A 338 -26.05 -0.17 -5.24
N ILE A 339 -26.33 0.95 -5.91
CA ILE A 339 -26.51 1.02 -7.35
C ILE A 339 -25.27 1.70 -7.94
N THR A 340 -24.57 0.97 -8.81
CA THR A 340 -23.38 1.49 -9.50
C THR A 340 -23.73 1.83 -10.94
N THR A 341 -23.35 3.05 -11.39
CA THR A 341 -23.51 3.43 -12.78
C THR A 341 -22.44 2.79 -13.66
N ALA A 342 -22.68 2.76 -14.98
CA ALA A 342 -21.65 2.33 -15.92
C ALA A 342 -20.37 3.17 -15.75
N PRO A 343 -19.18 2.53 -15.79
CA PRO A 343 -17.92 3.26 -15.66
C PRO A 343 -17.67 4.20 -16.83
N SER A 344 -17.07 5.34 -16.56
CA SER A 344 -16.63 6.31 -17.55
C SER A 344 -15.14 6.62 -17.35
N VAL A 345 -14.49 7.09 -18.40
CA VAL A 345 -13.09 7.51 -18.38
C VAL A 345 -12.99 9.03 -18.51
N VAL A 346 -11.79 9.55 -18.30
CA VAL A 346 -11.49 10.97 -18.60
C VAL A 346 -11.41 11.16 -20.10
N TYR A 347 -12.10 12.18 -20.62
CA TYR A 347 -12.04 12.57 -22.02
C TYR A 347 -11.18 13.81 -22.17
N GLU A 348 -10.24 13.77 -23.10
CA GLU A 348 -9.57 14.97 -23.59
C GLU A 348 -10.41 15.57 -24.72
N VAL A 349 -10.93 16.76 -24.49
CA VAL A 349 -11.82 17.45 -25.45
C VAL A 349 -11.09 18.67 -25.97
N VAL A 350 -10.89 18.72 -27.29
CA VAL A 350 -10.35 19.90 -27.97
C VAL A 350 -11.53 20.78 -28.43
N LYS A 351 -11.64 21.99 -27.88
CA LYS A 351 -12.66 22.96 -28.27
C LYS A 351 -12.35 23.58 -29.64
N GLY A 352 -13.36 24.12 -30.28
CA GLY A 352 -13.21 24.79 -31.57
C GLY A 352 -12.25 25.99 -31.60
N ASP A 353 -11.92 26.57 -30.45
CA ASP A 353 -10.90 27.62 -30.26
C ASP A 353 -9.48 27.05 -30.01
N GLY A 354 -9.32 25.73 -30.00
CA GLY A 354 -8.06 25.03 -29.75
C GLY A 354 -7.73 24.81 -28.28
N GLU A 355 -8.58 25.21 -27.33
CA GLU A 355 -8.42 24.92 -25.93
C GLU A 355 -8.66 23.43 -25.67
N VAL A 356 -7.72 22.79 -24.95
CA VAL A 356 -7.83 21.38 -24.50
C VAL A 356 -8.34 21.34 -23.08
N ILE A 357 -9.46 20.64 -22.85
CA ILE A 357 -10.02 20.45 -21.52
C ILE A 357 -10.14 18.95 -21.19
N MET A 358 -9.88 18.59 -19.94
CA MET A 358 -10.13 17.25 -19.44
C MET A 358 -11.54 17.17 -18.87
N VAL A 359 -12.34 16.25 -19.38
CA VAL A 359 -13.73 16.04 -18.96
C VAL A 359 -13.85 14.70 -18.25
N GLU A 360 -13.92 14.75 -16.95
CA GLU A 360 -14.04 13.56 -16.08
C GLU A 360 -15.50 13.12 -15.92
N ASN A 361 -16.44 14.02 -16.09
CA ASN A 361 -17.87 13.77 -15.95
C ASN A 361 -18.58 14.07 -17.27
N PRO A 362 -19.28 13.09 -17.89
CA PRO A 362 -20.03 13.32 -19.13
C PRO A 362 -21.04 14.48 -19.06
N SER A 363 -21.56 14.80 -17.87
CA SER A 363 -22.47 15.95 -17.68
C SER A 363 -21.77 17.31 -17.87
N LYS A 364 -20.44 17.35 -17.78
CA LYS A 364 -19.59 18.54 -18.01
C LYS A 364 -19.09 18.64 -19.46
N MET A 365 -19.53 17.72 -20.33
CA MET A 365 -19.17 17.78 -21.76
C MET A 365 -19.66 19.09 -22.37
N PRO A 366 -18.79 19.84 -23.11
CA PRO A 366 -19.22 21.03 -23.80
C PRO A 366 -20.33 20.75 -24.83
N GLU A 367 -21.15 21.75 -25.12
CA GLU A 367 -22.15 21.62 -26.17
C GLU A 367 -21.50 21.28 -27.52
N GLN A 368 -22.17 20.45 -28.33
CA GLN A 368 -21.64 19.91 -29.59
C GLN A 368 -21.18 20.99 -30.60
N GLY A 369 -21.61 22.24 -30.48
CA GLY A 369 -21.17 23.34 -31.31
C GLY A 369 -19.89 24.06 -30.83
N ARG A 370 -19.30 23.62 -29.73
CA ARG A 370 -18.06 24.18 -29.14
C ARG A 370 -16.88 23.20 -29.13
N ILE A 371 -17.08 21.99 -29.60
CA ILE A 371 -16.08 20.94 -29.77
C ILE A 371 -15.53 20.96 -31.18
#